data_651fe3bf6d5dda80d1e3f04ddb539d58
#
_entry.id   651fe3bf6d5dda80d1e3f04ddb539d58
#
_cell.length_a   1.000
_cell.length_b   1.000
_cell.length_c   1.000
_cell.angle_alpha   90.00
_cell.angle_beta   90.00
_cell.angle_gamma   90.00
#
_symmetry.space_group_name_H-M   'P 1'
#
loop_
_entity.id
_entity.type
_entity.pdbx_description
1 polymer ?
#
loop_
_entity_poly.entity_id
_entity_poly.type
_entity_poly.pdbx_seq_one_letter_code
_entity_poly.pdbx_strand_id
1 'polypeptide(L)'
;MGIGIKRFGDWIRAGVVLRTINVQLKPAFEAQLKEDGELILKSLLSHIDAQDLPWTPLSQRTIELKNGDDTIYVETGYLRNSLSVRKIKSSSNSLTFFVGASPWKRTKEGVKLSDLMIWLEYGTDRIPARPLIRPTWMEVEPIIKDHWREVLEDLIVGGSI
;
A
#
# COMPACT_ATOMS: atom_id res chain seq x y z
N MET A 1 -0.61 43.08 -41.79
CA MET A 1 -0.34 41.68 -42.15
C MET A 1 -0.61 40.80 -40.98
N GLY A 2 -1.77 40.08 -40.98
CA GLY A 2 -2.11 39.14 -39.92
C GLY A 2 -1.39 37.82 -40.18
N ILE A 3 -0.61 37.35 -39.22
CA ILE A 3 0.01 36.02 -39.26
C ILE A 3 -1.08 35.01 -39.00
N GLY A 4 -1.59 34.38 -40.05
CA GLY A 4 -2.55 33.28 -39.94
C GLY A 4 -1.86 32.04 -39.40
N ILE A 5 -2.06 31.70 -38.14
CA ILE A 5 -1.61 30.42 -37.53
C ILE A 5 -2.47 29.32 -38.15
N LYS A 6 -1.90 28.56 -39.08
CA LYS A 6 -2.51 27.33 -39.58
C LYS A 6 -2.45 26.29 -38.43
N ARG A 7 -3.61 25.98 -37.84
CA ARG A 7 -3.73 24.88 -36.88
C ARG A 7 -3.74 23.58 -37.67
N PHE A 8 -2.66 22.78 -37.55
CA PHE A 8 -2.61 21.44 -38.10
C PHE A 8 -3.13 20.44 -37.02
N GLY A 9 -4.06 19.58 -37.44
CA GLY A 9 -4.61 18.52 -36.60
C GLY A 9 -6.08 18.73 -36.24
N ASP A 10 -6.72 17.66 -35.86
CA ASP A 10 -8.10 17.65 -35.36
C ASP A 10 -8.16 17.97 -33.86
N TRP A 11 -8.12 19.24 -33.53
CA TRP A 11 -8.12 19.73 -32.14
C TRP A 11 -9.44 19.46 -31.40
N ILE A 12 -10.54 19.28 -32.12
CA ILE A 12 -11.84 18.93 -31.54
C ILE A 12 -11.76 17.49 -31.07
N ARG A 13 -11.30 16.59 -31.92
CA ARG A 13 -11.11 15.18 -31.60
C ARG A 13 -10.09 15.01 -30.45
N ALA A 14 -8.97 15.70 -30.49
CA ALA A 14 -7.98 15.72 -29.42
C ALA A 14 -8.58 16.21 -28.09
N GLY A 15 -9.41 17.25 -28.12
CA GLY A 15 -10.10 17.76 -26.93
C GLY A 15 -11.13 16.78 -26.36
N VAL A 16 -11.83 16.03 -27.21
CA VAL A 16 -12.76 14.97 -26.77
C VAL A 16 -11.97 13.82 -26.14
N VAL A 17 -10.92 13.34 -26.78
CA VAL A 17 -10.06 12.27 -26.26
C VAL A 17 -9.48 12.64 -24.89
N LEU A 18 -8.91 13.83 -24.74
CA LEU A 18 -8.38 14.32 -23.47
C LEU A 18 -9.43 14.44 -22.36
N ARG A 19 -10.67 14.83 -22.70
CA ARG A 19 -11.77 14.86 -21.74
C ARG A 19 -12.19 13.45 -21.31
N THR A 20 -12.27 12.52 -22.25
CA THR A 20 -12.63 11.12 -21.99
C THR A 20 -11.59 10.47 -21.10
N ILE A 21 -10.31 10.63 -21.41
CA ILE A 21 -9.20 10.15 -20.58
C ILE A 21 -9.31 10.71 -19.16
N ASN A 22 -9.54 12.02 -19.01
CA ASN A 22 -9.61 12.64 -17.69
C ASN A 22 -10.78 12.10 -16.84
N VAL A 23 -11.91 11.78 -17.47
CA VAL A 23 -13.06 11.17 -16.76
C VAL A 23 -12.76 9.73 -16.33
N GLN A 24 -12.00 8.98 -17.12
CA GLN A 24 -11.68 7.57 -16.84
C GLN A 24 -10.47 7.38 -15.92
N LEU A 25 -9.53 8.33 -15.88
CA LEU A 25 -8.29 8.25 -15.11
C LEU A 25 -8.52 8.00 -13.63
N LYS A 26 -9.40 8.78 -13.01
CA LYS A 26 -9.59 8.71 -11.56
C LYS A 26 -10.17 7.37 -11.09
N PRO A 27 -11.25 6.83 -11.71
CA PRO A 27 -11.75 5.51 -11.34
C PRO A 27 -10.75 4.39 -11.60
N ALA A 28 -10.00 4.42 -12.73
CA ALA A 28 -8.99 3.43 -13.04
C ALA A 28 -7.85 3.46 -12.01
N PHE A 29 -7.34 4.64 -11.68
CA PHE A 29 -6.29 4.81 -10.66
C PHE A 29 -6.78 4.42 -9.26
N GLU A 30 -8.03 4.70 -8.93
CA GLU A 30 -8.61 4.29 -7.66
C GLU A 30 -8.74 2.76 -7.56
N ALA A 31 -9.18 2.11 -8.63
CA ALA A 31 -9.26 0.66 -8.70
C ALA A 31 -7.86 0.03 -8.54
N GLN A 32 -6.87 0.50 -9.33
CA GLN A 32 -5.52 -0.01 -9.27
C GLN A 32 -4.87 0.21 -7.90
N LEU A 33 -4.98 1.40 -7.30
CA LEU A 33 -4.45 1.66 -5.95
C LEU A 33 -5.08 0.76 -4.89
N LYS A 34 -6.35 0.40 -5.06
CA LYS A 34 -7.02 -0.54 -4.16
C LYS A 34 -6.44 -1.95 -4.31
N GLU A 35 -6.29 -2.42 -5.55
CA GLU A 35 -5.70 -3.74 -5.84
C GLU A 35 -4.25 -3.84 -5.35
N ASP A 36 -3.44 -2.83 -5.61
CA ASP A 36 -2.06 -2.76 -5.11
C ASP A 36 -2.02 -2.74 -3.58
N GLY A 37 -2.96 -2.03 -2.94
CA GLY A 37 -3.11 -2.05 -1.49
C GLY A 37 -3.47 -3.42 -0.95
N GLU A 38 -4.36 -4.15 -1.62
CA GLU A 38 -4.74 -5.52 -1.26
C GLU A 38 -3.58 -6.51 -1.48
N LEU A 39 -2.79 -6.33 -2.55
CA LEU A 39 -1.56 -7.10 -2.78
C LEU A 39 -0.55 -6.90 -1.64
N ILE A 40 -0.27 -5.65 -1.27
CA ILE A 40 0.61 -5.33 -0.14
C ILE A 40 0.08 -5.96 1.15
N LEU A 41 -1.20 -5.81 1.43
CA LEU A 41 -1.81 -6.37 2.64
C LEU A 41 -1.69 -7.91 2.66
N LYS A 42 -1.95 -8.56 1.55
CA LYS A 42 -1.82 -10.02 1.40
C LYS A 42 -0.39 -10.48 1.67
N SER A 43 0.60 -9.80 1.11
CA SER A 43 2.02 -10.12 1.32
C SER A 43 2.44 -9.90 2.78
N LEU A 44 2.02 -8.77 3.42
CA LEU A 44 2.24 -8.54 4.85
C LEU A 44 1.67 -9.67 5.73
N LEU A 45 0.44 -10.09 5.47
CA LEU A 45 -0.19 -11.17 6.21
C LEU A 45 0.49 -12.52 5.95
N SER A 46 0.93 -12.78 4.71
CA SER A 46 1.66 -13.99 4.35
C SER A 46 2.96 -14.11 5.14
N HIS A 47 3.75 -13.05 5.23
CA HIS A 47 4.99 -13.05 6.02
C HIS A 47 4.74 -13.26 7.52
N ILE A 48 3.68 -12.65 8.06
CA ILE A 48 3.30 -12.88 9.47
C ILE A 48 2.91 -14.34 9.70
N ASP A 49 2.15 -14.93 8.79
CA ASP A 49 1.66 -16.31 8.93
C ASP A 49 2.76 -17.34 8.68
N ALA A 50 3.61 -17.10 7.69
CA ALA A 50 4.71 -18.00 7.32
C ALA A 50 5.95 -17.86 8.22
N GLN A 51 6.09 -16.73 8.96
CA GLN A 51 7.29 -16.43 9.77
C GLN A 51 8.60 -16.57 8.99
N ASP A 52 8.59 -16.20 7.69
CA ASP A 52 9.65 -16.46 6.70
C ASP A 52 10.68 -15.32 6.58
N LEU A 53 10.49 -14.21 7.28
CA LEU A 53 11.46 -13.13 7.31
C LEU A 53 12.55 -13.37 8.34
N PRO A 54 13.79 -12.89 8.12
CA PRO A 54 14.94 -13.12 9.00
C PRO A 54 14.86 -12.27 10.28
N TRP A 55 13.78 -12.39 11.03
CA TRP A 55 13.60 -11.65 12.27
C TRP A 55 14.44 -12.19 13.41
N THR A 56 14.89 -11.27 14.27
CA THR A 56 15.49 -11.66 15.54
C THR A 56 14.47 -12.42 16.38
N PRO A 57 14.78 -13.65 16.85
CA PRO A 57 13.87 -14.44 17.68
C PRO A 57 13.36 -13.70 18.91
N LEU A 58 12.24 -14.13 19.44
CA LEU A 58 11.73 -13.64 20.72
C LEU A 58 12.66 -14.10 21.86
N SER A 59 12.75 -13.27 22.92
CA SER A 59 13.47 -13.68 24.14
C SER A 59 12.72 -14.84 24.81
N GLN A 60 13.46 -15.69 25.52
CA GLN A 60 12.88 -16.81 26.28
C GLN A 60 11.77 -16.34 27.22
N ARG A 61 11.98 -15.21 27.91
CA ARG A 61 10.98 -14.59 28.77
C ARG A 61 9.69 -14.20 28.00
N THR A 62 9.81 -13.69 26.76
CA THR A 62 8.65 -13.35 25.95
C THR A 62 7.88 -14.59 25.53
N ILE A 63 8.58 -15.65 25.15
CA ILE A 63 8.00 -16.94 24.78
C ILE A 63 7.23 -17.54 25.96
N GLU A 64 7.80 -17.50 27.16
CA GLU A 64 7.15 -17.96 28.39
C GLU A 64 5.86 -17.17 28.69
N LEU A 65 5.89 -15.83 28.55
CA LEU A 65 4.72 -14.98 28.71
C LEU A 65 3.64 -15.24 27.67
N LYS A 66 4.01 -15.75 26.49
CA LYS A 66 3.11 -16.17 25.41
C LYS A 66 2.71 -17.64 25.48
N ASN A 67 2.90 -18.30 26.63
CA ASN A 67 2.60 -19.72 26.84
C ASN A 67 3.35 -20.67 25.86
N GLY A 68 4.58 -20.34 25.51
CA GLY A 68 5.41 -21.14 24.63
C GLY A 68 5.29 -20.77 23.13
N ASP A 69 4.48 -19.79 22.80
CA ASP A 69 4.33 -19.32 21.41
C ASP A 69 5.51 -18.39 21.04
N ASP A 70 6.27 -18.74 20.02
CA ASP A 70 7.42 -18.00 19.51
C ASP A 70 7.11 -17.17 18.26
N THR A 71 5.82 -17.15 17.80
CA THR A 71 5.42 -16.39 16.63
C THR A 71 5.60 -14.89 16.82
N ILE A 72 6.18 -14.22 15.82
CA ILE A 72 6.43 -12.79 15.80
C ILE A 72 5.22 -12.10 15.18
N TYR A 73 4.89 -10.87 15.62
CA TYR A 73 3.70 -10.12 15.24
C TYR A 73 2.35 -10.70 15.68
N VAL A 74 2.34 -11.89 16.28
CA VAL A 74 1.13 -12.54 16.77
C VAL A 74 1.25 -12.80 18.29
N GLU A 75 0.51 -12.04 19.09
CA GLU A 75 0.33 -12.31 20.51
C GLU A 75 -1.11 -12.81 20.75
N THR A 76 -2.07 -11.98 20.36
CA THR A 76 -3.51 -12.30 20.43
C THR A 76 -4.17 -12.30 19.04
N GLY A 77 -3.36 -12.15 18.00
CA GLY A 77 -3.84 -11.90 16.62
C GLY A 77 -4.40 -10.49 16.41
N TYR A 78 -4.48 -9.66 17.45
CA TYR A 78 -5.13 -8.34 17.34
C TYR A 78 -4.41 -7.40 16.38
N LEU A 79 -3.07 -7.33 16.42
CA LEU A 79 -2.29 -6.53 15.48
C LEU A 79 -2.48 -7.03 14.05
N ARG A 80 -2.27 -8.33 13.80
CA ARG A 80 -2.46 -8.99 12.51
C ARG A 80 -3.86 -8.70 11.93
N ASN A 81 -4.91 -8.89 12.73
CA ASN A 81 -6.30 -8.68 12.31
C ASN A 81 -6.69 -7.20 12.19
N SER A 82 -5.82 -6.28 12.62
CA SER A 82 -6.04 -4.84 12.49
C SER A 82 -5.45 -4.26 11.20
N LEU A 83 -4.60 -5.03 10.51
CA LEU A 83 -4.04 -4.61 9.23
C LEU A 83 -5.16 -4.50 8.20
N SER A 84 -5.17 -3.42 7.46
CA SER A 84 -6.23 -3.15 6.48
C SER A 84 -5.78 -2.15 5.40
N VAL A 85 -6.44 -2.20 4.26
CA VAL A 85 -6.35 -1.18 3.23
C VAL A 85 -7.46 -0.16 3.45
N ARG A 86 -7.13 1.12 3.39
CA ARG A 86 -8.12 2.21 3.54
C ARG A 86 -7.82 3.37 2.63
N LYS A 87 -8.86 3.88 1.98
CA LYS A 87 -8.77 5.16 1.28
C LYS A 87 -8.76 6.31 2.29
N ILE A 88 -7.69 7.09 2.32
CA ILE A 88 -7.55 8.25 3.24
C ILE A 88 -8.03 9.52 2.56
N LYS A 89 -7.63 9.74 1.32
CA LYS A 89 -7.89 10.98 0.60
C LYS A 89 -8.30 10.70 -0.83
N SER A 90 -9.33 11.42 -1.28
CA SER A 90 -9.73 11.48 -2.68
C SER A 90 -10.10 12.92 -3.01
N SER A 91 -9.29 13.58 -3.83
CA SER A 91 -9.54 14.91 -4.36
C SER A 91 -9.41 14.88 -5.89
N SER A 92 -9.61 16.03 -6.55
CA SER A 92 -9.41 16.12 -8.01
C SER A 92 -8.03 15.68 -8.46
N ASN A 93 -6.99 15.96 -7.66
CA ASN A 93 -5.59 15.80 -8.03
C ASN A 93 -4.82 14.81 -7.13
N SER A 94 -5.49 14.12 -6.20
CA SER A 94 -4.80 13.23 -5.26
C SER A 94 -5.70 12.10 -4.81
N LEU A 95 -5.17 10.88 -4.92
CA LEU A 95 -5.70 9.66 -4.33
C LEU A 95 -4.67 9.11 -3.37
N THR A 96 -5.08 8.76 -2.16
CA THR A 96 -4.19 8.20 -1.15
C THR A 96 -4.86 7.02 -0.47
N PHE A 97 -4.20 5.88 -0.54
CA PHE A 97 -4.54 4.69 0.21
C PHE A 97 -3.50 4.44 1.29
N PHE A 98 -3.95 3.90 2.38
CA PHE A 98 -3.13 3.49 3.50
C PHE A 98 -3.23 1.98 3.67
N VAL A 99 -2.10 1.32 3.80
CA VAL A 99 -2.02 -0.10 4.16
C VAL A 99 -1.28 -0.21 5.48
N GLY A 100 -1.88 -0.89 6.46
CA GLY A 100 -1.27 -1.07 7.76
C GLY A 100 -2.26 -1.12 8.91
N ALA A 101 -1.73 -1.00 10.14
CA ALA A 101 -2.53 -1.00 11.36
C ALA A 101 -3.29 0.31 11.55
N SER A 102 -4.53 0.20 11.99
CA SER A 102 -5.37 1.38 12.24
C SER A 102 -4.76 2.28 13.31
N PRO A 103 -4.58 3.59 13.05
CA PRO A 103 -4.04 4.53 14.03
C PRO A 103 -4.98 4.77 15.23
N TRP A 104 -6.24 4.37 15.12
CA TRP A 104 -7.24 4.54 16.17
C TRP A 104 -7.33 3.34 17.11
N LYS A 105 -6.85 2.16 16.67
CA LYS A 105 -6.83 0.95 17.51
C LYS A 105 -5.66 0.98 18.47
N ARG A 106 -5.91 0.47 19.68
CA ARG A 106 -4.91 0.38 20.76
C ARG A 106 -4.89 -1.04 21.32
N THR A 107 -3.74 -1.43 21.87
CA THR A 107 -3.63 -2.66 22.69
C THR A 107 -4.42 -2.50 23.99
N LYS A 108 -4.55 -3.58 24.75
CA LYS A 108 -5.16 -3.53 26.07
C LYS A 108 -4.44 -2.57 27.04
N GLU A 109 -3.13 -2.42 26.85
CA GLU A 109 -2.26 -1.52 27.61
C GLU A 109 -2.32 -0.07 27.11
N GLY A 110 -3.18 0.22 26.13
CA GLY A 110 -3.39 1.57 25.58
C GLY A 110 -2.41 2.03 24.52
N VAL A 111 -1.46 1.19 24.09
CA VAL A 111 -0.49 1.49 23.03
C VAL A 111 -1.20 1.53 21.67
N LYS A 112 -0.96 2.55 20.87
CA LYS A 112 -1.47 2.59 19.49
C LYS A 112 -0.83 1.50 18.64
N LEU A 113 -1.62 0.81 17.82
CA LEU A 113 -1.08 -0.24 16.95
C LEU A 113 -0.13 0.31 15.88
N SER A 114 -0.33 1.56 15.45
CA SER A 114 0.63 2.24 14.57
C SER A 114 2.00 2.41 15.22
N ASP A 115 2.05 2.78 16.50
CA ASP A 115 3.29 2.97 17.24
C ASP A 115 3.98 1.61 17.47
N LEU A 116 3.19 0.59 17.80
CA LEU A 116 3.69 -0.78 17.92
C LEU A 116 4.33 -1.28 16.61
N MET A 117 3.70 -1.01 15.45
CA MET A 117 4.27 -1.33 14.14
C MET A 117 5.60 -0.62 13.89
N ILE A 118 5.70 0.66 14.27
CA ILE A 118 6.95 1.43 14.16
C ILE A 118 8.04 0.82 15.04
N TRP A 119 7.71 0.46 16.28
CA TRP A 119 8.68 -0.16 17.20
C TRP A 119 9.15 -1.54 16.71
N LEU A 120 8.28 -2.32 16.10
CA LEU A 120 8.65 -3.60 15.52
C LEU A 120 9.50 -3.42 14.25
N GLU A 121 9.16 -2.45 13.40
CA GLU A 121 9.89 -2.20 12.15
C GLU A 121 11.32 -1.69 12.39
N TYR A 122 11.48 -0.73 13.30
CA TYR A 122 12.77 -0.05 13.52
C TYR A 122 13.49 -0.49 14.80
N GLY A 123 12.82 -1.20 15.67
CA GLY A 123 13.32 -1.52 16.99
C GLY A 123 13.22 -0.33 17.97
N THR A 124 13.59 -0.61 19.19
CA THR A 124 13.77 0.36 20.28
C THR A 124 14.98 -0.07 21.12
N ASP A 125 15.35 0.71 22.14
CA ASP A 125 16.43 0.31 23.07
C ASP A 125 16.18 -1.04 23.76
N ARG A 126 14.94 -1.52 23.77
CA ARG A 126 14.51 -2.76 24.45
C ARG A 126 14.01 -3.84 23.52
N ILE A 127 13.64 -3.49 22.31
CA ILE A 127 13.03 -4.40 21.33
C ILE A 127 13.90 -4.40 20.08
N PRO A 128 14.47 -5.54 19.65
CA PRO A 128 15.22 -5.59 18.40
C PRO A 128 14.29 -5.34 17.21
N ALA A 129 14.82 -4.72 16.16
CA ALA A 129 14.09 -4.51 14.93
C ALA A 129 13.67 -5.85 14.30
N ARG A 130 12.44 -5.90 13.85
CA ARG A 130 11.85 -7.02 13.11
C ARG A 130 11.09 -6.46 11.92
N PRO A 131 11.80 -5.98 10.88
CA PRO A 131 11.18 -5.27 9.77
C PRO A 131 10.20 -6.20 9.02
N LEU A 132 9.02 -5.69 8.76
CA LEU A 132 7.96 -6.34 7.99
C LEU A 132 7.59 -5.51 6.77
N ILE A 133 7.39 -4.20 6.95
CA ILE A 133 6.90 -3.31 5.90
C ILE A 133 7.93 -3.16 4.79
N ARG A 134 9.18 -2.94 5.16
CA ARG A 134 10.26 -2.71 4.18
C ARG A 134 10.52 -3.93 3.29
N PRO A 135 10.74 -5.15 3.80
CA PRO A 135 10.94 -6.32 2.95
C PRO A 135 9.72 -6.62 2.08
N THR A 136 8.49 -6.51 2.63
CA THR A 136 7.26 -6.67 1.85
C THR A 136 7.19 -5.66 0.70
N TRP A 137 7.52 -4.40 0.96
CA TRP A 137 7.52 -3.39 -0.10
C TRP A 137 8.52 -3.72 -1.21
N MET A 138 9.74 -4.14 -0.85
CA MET A 138 10.77 -4.51 -1.83
C MET A 138 10.35 -5.69 -2.71
N GLU A 139 9.54 -6.60 -2.18
CA GLU A 139 8.99 -7.74 -2.92
C GLU A 139 7.90 -7.31 -3.91
N VAL A 140 6.95 -6.47 -3.47
CA VAL A 140 5.78 -6.12 -4.29
C VAL A 140 6.00 -4.91 -5.21
N GLU A 141 6.99 -4.07 -4.93
CA GLU A 141 7.26 -2.84 -5.71
C GLU A 141 7.43 -3.09 -7.22
N PRO A 142 8.17 -4.12 -7.69
CA PRO A 142 8.27 -4.40 -9.12
C PRO A 142 6.91 -4.74 -9.75
N ILE A 143 6.11 -5.54 -9.05
CA ILE A 143 4.77 -5.96 -9.51
C ILE A 143 3.86 -4.72 -9.64
N ILE A 144 3.85 -3.86 -8.62
CA ILE A 144 3.09 -2.61 -8.64
C ILE A 144 3.52 -1.70 -9.80
N LYS A 145 4.82 -1.61 -10.07
CA LYS A 145 5.32 -0.83 -11.21
C LYS A 145 4.82 -1.35 -12.56
N ASP A 146 4.74 -2.67 -12.71
CA ASP A 146 4.23 -3.29 -13.93
C ASP A 146 2.72 -3.06 -14.07
N HIS A 147 1.93 -3.20 -13.01
CA HIS A 147 0.51 -2.84 -13.01
C HIS A 147 0.27 -1.40 -13.47
N TRP A 148 1.05 -0.46 -12.95
CA TRP A 148 0.90 0.96 -13.35
C TRP A 148 1.30 1.21 -14.80
N ARG A 149 2.28 0.47 -15.33
CA ARG A 149 2.63 0.53 -16.74
C ARG A 149 1.46 0.08 -17.61
N GLU A 150 0.86 -1.07 -17.28
CA GLU A 150 -0.30 -1.62 -17.99
C GLU A 150 -1.50 -0.65 -17.98
N VAL A 151 -1.85 -0.12 -16.80
CA VAL A 151 -2.93 0.86 -16.67
C VAL A 151 -2.70 2.10 -17.52
N LEU A 152 -1.46 2.60 -17.58
CA LEU A 152 -1.13 3.77 -18.39
C LEU A 152 -1.17 3.45 -19.90
N GLU A 153 -0.69 2.27 -20.31
CA GLU A 153 -0.75 1.81 -21.70
C GLU A 153 -2.20 1.67 -22.16
N ASP A 154 -3.06 1.04 -21.37
CA ASP A 154 -4.48 0.88 -21.68
C ASP A 154 -5.20 2.22 -21.82
N LEU A 155 -4.89 3.18 -20.96
CA LEU A 155 -5.47 4.52 -21.03
C LEU A 155 -5.00 5.31 -22.25
N ILE A 156 -3.77 5.10 -22.71
CA ILE A 156 -3.22 5.76 -23.90
C ILE A 156 -3.78 5.11 -25.16
N VAL A 157 -3.78 3.78 -25.23
CA VAL A 157 -4.25 3.02 -26.40
C VAL A 157 -5.78 3.05 -26.50
N GLY A 158 -6.49 2.90 -25.38
CA GLY A 158 -7.96 2.96 -25.34
C GLY A 158 -8.53 4.33 -25.65
N GLY A 159 -7.74 5.41 -25.49
CA GLY A 159 -8.12 6.77 -25.91
C GLY A 159 -7.93 7.05 -27.40
N SER A 160 -7.46 6.07 -28.18
CA SER A 160 -7.15 6.20 -29.60
C SER A 160 -8.27 5.75 -30.55
N ILE A 161 -9.52 5.58 -30.06
CA ILE A 161 -10.69 5.20 -30.87
C ILE A 161 -11.55 6.43 -31.20
#